data_6d2aa9b72fec58ae9028da4bc438f5f9
#
_entry.id   6d2aa9b72fec58ae9028da4bc438f5f9
#
_cell.length_a   1.000
_cell.length_b   1.000
_cell.length_c   1.000
_cell.angle_alpha   90.00
_cell.angle_beta   90.00
_cell.angle_gamma   90.00
#
_symmetry.space_group_name_H-M   'P 1'
#
loop_
_entity.id
_entity.type
_entity.pdbx_description
1 polymer ?
#
loop_
_entity_poly.entity_id
_entity_poly.type
_entity_poly.pdbx_seq_one_letter_code
_entity_poly.pdbx_strand_id
1 'polypeptide(L)'
;AAWTIEKKGFAAARDQVSCIKFYVANVMLQLVDRAIQLHGALGITSDTILAYYYVHERGARIYDGPDEVHKMVVAKRILARYASEPRGEQVPSGGAP
;
A
#
# COMPACT_ATOMS: atom_id res chain seq x y z
N ALA A 1 -2.93 -5.18 10.89
CA ALA A 1 -3.94 -5.97 10.14
C ALA A 1 -4.22 -7.31 10.82
N ALA A 2 -3.19 -8.08 11.15
CA ALA A 2 -3.39 -9.39 11.77
C ALA A 2 -4.15 -9.29 13.09
N TRP A 3 -3.81 -8.34 13.93
CA TRP A 3 -4.52 -8.11 15.17
C TRP A 3 -6.00 -7.78 14.92
N THR A 4 -6.25 -6.91 13.94
CA THR A 4 -7.61 -6.50 13.60
C THR A 4 -8.43 -7.68 13.08
N ILE A 5 -7.82 -8.54 12.26
CA ILE A 5 -8.49 -9.74 11.77
C ILE A 5 -8.87 -10.65 12.94
N GLU A 6 -7.95 -10.86 13.85
CA GLU A 6 -8.18 -11.72 15.00
C GLU A 6 -9.28 -11.20 15.92
N LYS A 7 -9.30 -9.90 16.18
CA LYS A 7 -10.24 -9.30 17.14
C LYS A 7 -11.56 -8.86 16.53
N LYS A 8 -11.55 -8.41 15.28
CA LYS A 8 -12.73 -7.79 14.66
C LYS A 8 -13.18 -8.45 13.36
N GLY A 9 -12.44 -9.44 12.88
CA GLY A 9 -12.74 -10.15 11.65
C GLY A 9 -12.12 -9.52 10.42
N PHE A 10 -12.11 -10.27 9.32
CA PHE A 10 -11.44 -9.86 8.08
C PHE A 10 -12.06 -8.60 7.48
N ALA A 11 -13.39 -8.48 7.52
CA ALA A 11 -14.07 -7.34 6.93
C ALA A 11 -13.61 -6.02 7.54
N ALA A 12 -13.37 -6.00 8.85
CA ALA A 12 -12.90 -4.79 9.54
C ALA A 12 -11.45 -4.44 9.19
N ALA A 13 -10.65 -5.43 8.75
CA ALA A 13 -9.26 -5.23 8.41
C ALA A 13 -9.03 -4.98 6.92
N ARG A 14 -10.08 -4.96 6.11
CA ARG A 14 -9.94 -4.91 4.66
C ARG A 14 -9.13 -3.71 4.16
N ASP A 15 -9.34 -2.54 4.76
CA ASP A 15 -8.58 -1.35 4.38
C ASP A 15 -7.11 -1.52 4.70
N GLN A 16 -6.80 -2.10 5.87
CA GLN A 16 -5.42 -2.34 6.27
C GLN A 16 -4.73 -3.33 5.34
N VAL A 17 -5.43 -4.39 4.94
CA VAL A 17 -4.89 -5.38 4.02
C VAL A 17 -4.59 -4.75 2.66
N SER A 18 -5.49 -3.93 2.15
CA SER A 18 -5.26 -3.22 0.89
C SER A 18 -4.08 -2.25 0.99
N CYS A 19 -3.96 -1.53 2.09
CA CYS A 19 -2.83 -0.63 2.31
C CYS A 19 -1.50 -1.38 2.35
N ILE A 20 -1.46 -2.52 3.04
CA ILE A 20 -0.26 -3.35 3.11
C ILE A 20 0.16 -3.79 1.71
N LYS A 21 -0.79 -4.21 0.89
CA LYS A 21 -0.50 -4.74 -0.44
C LYS A 21 0.30 -3.75 -1.28
N PHE A 22 -0.09 -2.48 -1.31
CA PHE A 22 0.65 -1.51 -2.12
C PHE A 22 1.81 -0.86 -1.37
N TYR A 23 1.71 -0.68 -0.05
CA TYR A 23 2.75 -0.01 0.71
C TYR A 23 3.99 -0.90 0.88
N VAL A 24 3.80 -2.14 1.32
CA VAL A 24 4.91 -3.06 1.57
C VAL A 24 5.65 -3.38 0.29
N ALA A 25 4.94 -3.58 -0.81
CA ALA A 25 5.59 -3.85 -2.09
C ALA A 25 6.48 -2.68 -2.52
N ASN A 26 6.03 -1.44 -2.32
CA ASN A 26 6.82 -0.26 -2.67
C ASN A 26 8.03 -0.11 -1.76
N VAL A 27 7.89 -0.36 -0.45
CA VAL A 27 9.02 -0.33 0.49
C VAL A 27 10.06 -1.38 0.12
N MET A 28 9.63 -2.59 -0.20
CA MET A 28 10.54 -3.66 -0.62
C MET A 28 11.36 -3.24 -1.84
N LEU A 29 10.71 -2.68 -2.85
CA LEU A 29 11.40 -2.25 -4.06
C LEU A 29 12.38 -1.12 -3.78
N GLN A 30 12.03 -0.17 -2.92
CA GLN A 30 12.96 0.90 -2.54
C GLN A 30 14.18 0.34 -1.83
N LEU A 31 14.01 -0.63 -0.94
CA LEU A 31 15.12 -1.24 -0.23
C LEU A 31 16.03 -2.02 -1.18
N VAL A 32 15.46 -2.79 -2.09
CA VAL A 32 16.23 -3.53 -3.08
C VAL A 32 16.98 -2.59 -4.00
N ASP A 33 16.34 -1.51 -4.45
CA ASP A 33 16.96 -0.52 -5.31
C ASP A 33 18.18 0.12 -4.62
N ARG A 34 18.04 0.50 -3.36
CA ARG A 34 19.15 1.08 -2.59
C ARG A 34 20.27 0.07 -2.37
N ALA A 35 19.92 -1.18 -2.12
CA ALA A 35 20.91 -2.24 -1.95
C ALA A 35 21.72 -2.46 -3.24
N ILE A 36 21.05 -2.45 -4.38
CA ILE A 36 21.72 -2.55 -5.68
C ILE A 36 22.68 -1.37 -5.86
N GLN A 37 22.26 -0.18 -5.54
CA GLN A 37 23.11 1.00 -5.67
C GLN A 37 24.35 0.90 -4.81
N LEU A 38 24.20 0.39 -3.58
CA LEU A 38 25.34 0.21 -2.66
C LEU A 38 26.33 -0.85 -3.16
N HIS A 39 25.85 -1.87 -3.85
CA HIS A 39 26.72 -2.90 -4.43
C HIS A 39 27.35 -2.46 -5.75
N GLY A 40 26.87 -1.39 -6.35
CA GLY A 40 27.35 -0.93 -7.64
C GLY A 40 27.05 -1.94 -8.74
N ALA A 41 27.95 -2.09 -9.70
CA ALA A 41 27.71 -2.97 -10.84
C ALA A 41 27.45 -4.42 -10.42
N LEU A 42 28.03 -4.88 -9.31
CA LEU A 42 27.77 -6.23 -8.81
C LEU A 42 26.28 -6.44 -8.50
N GLY A 43 25.60 -5.41 -8.04
CA GLY A 43 24.20 -5.50 -7.64
C GLY A 43 23.25 -5.83 -8.78
N ILE A 44 23.61 -5.50 -10.01
CA ILE A 44 22.77 -5.80 -11.17
C ILE A 44 23.13 -7.09 -11.86
N THR A 45 24.12 -7.81 -11.33
CA THR A 45 24.51 -9.11 -11.87
C THR A 45 23.77 -10.23 -11.16
N SER A 46 23.85 -11.43 -11.71
CA SER A 46 23.28 -12.62 -11.08
C SER A 46 24.13 -13.17 -9.94
N ASP A 47 25.28 -12.55 -9.65
CA ASP A 47 26.14 -12.97 -8.55
C ASP A 47 25.56 -12.62 -7.18
N THR A 48 24.60 -11.72 -7.12
CA THR A 48 23.80 -11.45 -5.91
C THR A 48 22.35 -11.73 -6.20
N ILE A 49 21.55 -11.91 -5.15
CA ILE A 49 20.12 -12.15 -5.30
C ILE A 49 19.32 -10.85 -5.57
N LEU A 50 19.97 -9.70 -5.50
CA LEU A 50 19.28 -8.42 -5.56
C LEU A 50 18.58 -8.17 -6.88
N ALA A 51 19.24 -8.47 -8.01
CA ALA A 51 18.63 -8.30 -9.33
C ALA A 51 17.41 -9.21 -9.48
N TYR A 52 17.49 -10.43 -8.97
CA TYR A 52 16.36 -11.37 -8.95
C TYR A 52 15.19 -10.78 -8.17
N TYR A 53 15.44 -10.27 -6.98
CA TYR A 53 14.39 -9.64 -6.17
C TYR A 53 13.80 -8.43 -6.87
N TYR A 54 14.61 -7.61 -7.51
CA TYR A 54 14.10 -6.43 -8.19
C TYR A 54 13.09 -6.81 -9.28
N VAL A 55 13.40 -7.82 -10.07
CA VAL A 55 12.52 -8.26 -11.15
C VAL A 55 11.28 -8.96 -10.60
N HIS A 56 11.47 -9.92 -9.70
CA HIS A 56 10.37 -10.75 -9.22
C HIS A 56 9.45 -10.03 -8.25
N GLU A 57 10.00 -9.23 -7.34
CA GLU A 57 9.18 -8.50 -6.38
C GLU A 57 8.51 -7.28 -6.98
N ARG A 58 9.00 -6.80 -8.12
CA ARG A 58 8.32 -5.74 -8.85
C ARG A 58 6.91 -6.18 -9.26
N GLY A 59 6.74 -7.46 -9.53
CA GLY A 59 5.43 -8.02 -9.84
C GLY A 59 4.43 -7.88 -8.70
N ALA A 60 4.88 -7.77 -7.45
CA ALA A 60 3.99 -7.61 -6.29
C ALA A 60 3.12 -6.36 -6.38
N ARG A 61 3.50 -5.38 -7.19
CA ARG A 61 2.69 -4.19 -7.42
C ARG A 61 1.62 -4.39 -8.50
N ILE A 62 1.63 -5.53 -9.16
CA ILE A 62 0.80 -5.80 -10.32
C ILE A 62 -0.15 -6.98 -10.07
N TYR A 63 0.38 -8.12 -9.58
CA TYR A 63 -0.43 -9.32 -9.42
C TYR A 63 -1.37 -9.23 -8.21
N ASP A 64 -2.42 -10.03 -8.23
CA ASP A 64 -3.43 -10.08 -7.17
C ASP A 64 -4.02 -8.69 -6.87
N GLY A 65 -4.20 -7.90 -7.90
CA GLY A 65 -4.67 -6.53 -7.82
C GLY A 65 -3.51 -5.55 -7.84
N PRO A 66 -3.42 -4.72 -8.89
CA PRO A 66 -2.37 -3.69 -8.95
C PRO A 66 -2.54 -2.66 -7.85
N ASP A 67 -1.45 -1.93 -7.56
CA ASP A 67 -1.45 -0.87 -6.55
C ASP A 67 -2.62 0.10 -6.73
N GLU A 68 -2.88 0.49 -7.98
CA GLU A 68 -3.94 1.43 -8.30
C GLU A 68 -5.32 0.92 -7.90
N VAL A 69 -5.57 -0.37 -8.06
CA VAL A 69 -6.84 -0.99 -7.66
C VAL A 69 -6.98 -0.97 -6.15
N HIS A 70 -5.93 -1.32 -5.43
CA HIS A 70 -5.96 -1.30 -3.96
C HIS A 70 -6.13 0.11 -3.41
N LYS A 71 -5.46 1.09 -4.02
CA LYS A 71 -5.62 2.50 -3.65
C LYS A 71 -7.03 2.97 -3.91
N MET A 72 -7.63 2.57 -5.03
CA MET A 72 -9.01 2.92 -5.35
C MET A 72 -9.98 2.33 -4.33
N VAL A 73 -9.79 1.09 -3.93
CA VAL A 73 -10.63 0.45 -2.92
C VAL A 73 -10.56 1.21 -1.60
N VAL A 74 -9.34 1.53 -1.15
CA VAL A 74 -9.15 2.30 0.09
C VAL A 74 -9.81 3.66 0.00
N ALA A 75 -9.61 4.36 -1.12
CA ALA A 75 -10.19 5.68 -1.33
C ALA A 75 -11.71 5.63 -1.26
N LYS A 76 -12.33 4.66 -1.91
CA LYS A 76 -13.78 4.50 -1.89
C LYS A 76 -14.31 4.28 -0.47
N ARG A 77 -13.61 3.48 0.32
CA ARG A 77 -14.03 3.17 1.69
C ARG A 77 -13.90 4.39 2.59
N ILE A 78 -12.83 5.16 2.44
CA ILE A 78 -12.64 6.39 3.19
C ILE A 78 -13.73 7.39 2.84
N LEU A 79 -14.00 7.59 1.55
CA LEU A 79 -15.04 8.52 1.11
C LEU A 79 -16.42 8.10 1.57
N ALA A 80 -16.69 6.80 1.62
CA ALA A 80 -17.95 6.29 2.13
C ALA A 80 -18.17 6.65 3.59
N ARG A 81 -17.11 6.64 4.41
CA ARG A 81 -17.22 7.07 5.81
C ARG A 81 -17.63 8.53 5.91
N TYR A 82 -17.01 9.39 5.12
CA TYR A 82 -17.36 10.81 5.13
C TYR A 82 -18.77 11.05 4.61
N ALA A 83 -19.18 10.31 3.58
CA ALA A 83 -20.51 10.46 3.03
C ALA A 83 -21.61 10.06 4.03
N SER A 84 -21.31 9.18 4.97
CA SER A 84 -22.28 8.75 5.97
C SER A 84 -22.39 9.68 7.16
N GLU A 85 -21.51 10.69 7.29
CA GLU A 85 -21.57 11.63 8.39
C GLU A 85 -22.63 12.70 8.17
N PRO A 86 -23.29 13.16 9.24
CA PRO A 86 -24.26 14.26 9.12
C PRO A 86 -23.61 15.53 8.60
N ARG A 87 -24.21 16.11 7.59
CA ARG A 87 -23.64 17.30 6.99
C ARG A 87 -23.61 18.50 7.89
N GLY A 88 -24.58 18.60 8.75
CA GLY A 88 -24.65 19.74 9.66
C GLY A 88 -23.43 19.83 10.55
N GLU A 89 -22.84 18.73 10.86
CA GLU A 89 -21.67 18.71 11.72
C GLU A 89 -20.40 19.09 11.00
N GLN A 90 -20.48 19.03 9.69
CA GLN A 90 -19.29 19.27 8.96
C GLN A 90 -19.02 20.70 8.74
N VAL A 91 -19.94 21.45 8.95
CA VAL A 91 -19.75 22.65 8.56
C VAL A 91 -19.13 23.58 8.94
N PRO A 92 -19.13 23.93 9.39
CA PRO A 92 -18.80 25.04 9.49
C PRO A 92 -17.91 25.59 8.98
N SER A 93 -17.45 25.41 8.89
CA SER A 93 -16.71 25.93 8.39
C SER A 93 -16.66 26.71 7.75
N GLY A 94 -17.12 26.35 7.40
CA GLY A 94 -17.07 26.95 6.67
C GLY A 94 -16.78 27.97 6.73
N GLY A 95 -17.07 27.90 7.08
CA GLY A 95 -16.84 28.81 7.02
C GLY A 95 -15.84 29.38 6.91
N ALA A 96 -15.46 29.11 7.01
CA ALA A 96 -14.71 29.74 6.93
C ALA A 96 -14.08 29.98 6.32
N PRO A 97 -13.71 30.47 6.14
CA PRO A 97 -12.95 30.81 5.30
C PRO A 97 -12.07 31.11 5.78
#